data_7a1a5f944f7fc2fb3b0c6de53e79fa85
#
_entry.id   7a1a5f944f7fc2fb3b0c6de53e79fa85
#
_cell.length_a   1.000
_cell.length_b   1.000
_cell.length_c   1.000
_cell.angle_alpha   90.00
_cell.angle_beta   90.00
_cell.angle_gamma   90.00
#
_symmetry.space_group_name_H-M   'P 1'
#
loop_
_entity.id
_entity.type
_entity.pdbx_description
1 polymer ?
#
loop_
_entity_poly.entity_id
_entity_poly.type
_entity_poly.pdbx_seq_one_letter_code
_entity_poly.pdbx_strand_id
1 'polypeptide(L)'
;MIAEEWADAAAYLTLARRVQGRESAILQKMGQQEQSHMACLKGMYTLLGAGRPEIPAPQPLDRAPIGLLLRRCYGREMRCLAQYESRSSDPEYGQVFARMAQQEREHCRQILELLGSLPADK
;
A
#
# COMPACT_ATOMS: atom_id res chain seq x y z
N MET A 1 -6.12 5.82 -6.69
CA MET A 1 -4.89 5.02 -6.48
C MET A 1 -3.87 5.70 -5.58
N ILE A 2 -3.53 6.96 -5.82
CA ILE A 2 -2.51 7.64 -4.99
C ILE A 2 -2.98 7.77 -3.54
N ALA A 3 -4.24 8.06 -3.32
CA ALA A 3 -4.79 8.19 -1.96
C ALA A 3 -4.69 6.87 -1.19
N GLU A 4 -4.99 5.75 -1.84
CA GLU A 4 -4.88 4.43 -1.22
C GLU A 4 -3.43 4.09 -0.90
N GLU A 5 -2.49 4.40 -1.82
CA GLU A 5 -1.07 4.16 -1.57
C GLU A 5 -0.58 4.98 -0.38
N TRP A 6 -0.99 6.23 -0.28
CA TRP A 6 -0.61 7.08 0.86
C TRP A 6 -1.19 6.54 2.17
N ALA A 7 -2.47 6.15 2.15
CA ALA A 7 -3.11 5.59 3.34
C ALA A 7 -2.43 4.30 3.79
N ASP A 8 -2.07 3.42 2.84
CA ASP A 8 -1.39 2.16 3.16
C ASP A 8 0.02 2.41 3.67
N ALA A 9 0.77 3.33 3.04
CA ALA A 9 2.10 3.68 3.51
C ALA A 9 2.06 4.17 4.96
N ALA A 10 1.14 5.07 5.27
CA ALA A 10 0.98 5.60 6.62
C ALA A 10 0.59 4.50 7.61
N ALA A 11 -0.32 3.61 7.21
CA ALA A 11 -0.77 2.50 8.05
C ALA A 11 0.38 1.53 8.36
N TYR A 12 1.11 1.08 7.33
CA TYR A 12 2.20 0.13 7.53
C TYR A 12 3.32 0.70 8.40
N LEU A 13 3.73 1.94 8.13
CA LEU A 13 4.80 2.57 8.92
C LEU A 13 4.38 2.80 10.38
N THR A 14 3.13 3.13 10.61
CA THR A 14 2.60 3.27 11.96
C THR A 14 2.51 1.93 12.68
N LEU A 15 1.99 0.90 11.98
CA LEU A 15 1.90 -0.45 12.55
C LEU A 15 3.29 -1.03 12.85
N ALA A 16 4.29 -0.71 12.03
CA ALA A 16 5.66 -1.17 12.26
C ALA A 16 6.19 -0.72 13.62
N ARG A 17 5.73 0.42 14.13
CA ARG A 17 6.10 0.92 15.46
C ARG A 17 5.38 0.22 16.59
N ARG A 18 4.29 -0.48 16.31
CA ARG A 18 3.47 -1.18 17.30
C ARG A 18 3.88 -2.64 17.48
N VAL A 19 4.77 -3.14 16.65
CA VAL A 19 5.25 -4.52 16.69
C VAL A 19 6.76 -4.53 16.64
N GLN A 20 7.39 -5.70 16.78
CA GLN A 20 8.83 -5.82 16.88
C GLN A 20 9.36 -6.88 15.94
N GLY A 21 10.68 -6.87 15.75
CA GLY A 21 11.38 -7.94 15.05
C GLY A 21 11.02 -8.05 13.58
N ARG A 22 10.78 -9.27 13.14
CA ARG A 22 10.52 -9.61 11.74
C ARG A 22 9.25 -8.93 11.22
N GLU A 23 8.21 -8.89 12.01
CA GLU A 23 6.94 -8.28 11.63
C GLU A 23 7.09 -6.78 11.40
N SER A 24 7.85 -6.11 12.26
CA SER A 24 8.15 -4.68 12.09
C SER A 24 8.92 -4.45 10.80
N ALA A 25 9.94 -5.26 10.51
CA ALA A 25 10.74 -5.12 9.29
C ALA A 25 9.90 -5.33 8.03
N ILE A 26 9.00 -6.30 8.05
CA ILE A 26 8.08 -6.54 6.93
C ILE A 26 7.20 -5.32 6.68
N LEU A 27 6.60 -4.78 7.74
CA LEU A 27 5.71 -3.62 7.64
C LEU A 27 6.44 -2.37 7.17
N GLN A 28 7.68 -2.14 7.63
CA GLN A 28 8.50 -1.03 7.15
C GLN A 28 8.77 -1.13 5.66
N LYS A 29 9.13 -2.31 5.19
CA LYS A 29 9.39 -2.53 3.77
C LYS A 29 8.13 -2.31 2.93
N MET A 30 6.99 -2.82 3.38
CA MET A 30 5.72 -2.62 2.71
C MET A 30 5.39 -1.13 2.61
N GLY A 31 5.56 -0.39 3.71
CA GLY A 31 5.32 1.05 3.72
C GLY A 31 6.22 1.81 2.75
N GLN A 32 7.49 1.44 2.68
CA GLN A 32 8.44 2.05 1.75
C GLN A 32 8.08 1.76 0.29
N GLN A 33 7.62 0.55 0.00
CA GLN A 33 7.17 0.19 -1.35
C GLN A 33 5.93 0.98 -1.75
N GLU A 34 4.98 1.18 -0.84
CA GLU A 34 3.81 2.02 -1.10
C GLU A 34 4.20 3.48 -1.37
N GLN A 35 5.18 4.00 -0.65
CA GLN A 35 5.72 5.34 -0.92
C GLN A 35 6.32 5.43 -2.32
N SER A 36 7.01 4.38 -2.77
CA SER A 36 7.56 4.32 -4.12
C SER A 36 6.46 4.29 -5.18
N HIS A 37 5.38 3.53 -4.94
CA HIS A 37 4.23 3.51 -5.84
C HIS A 37 3.60 4.90 -5.94
N MET A 38 3.42 5.57 -4.81
CA MET A 38 2.85 6.91 -4.77
C MET A 38 3.70 7.90 -5.58
N ALA A 39 5.03 7.85 -5.41
CA ALA A 39 5.94 8.71 -6.15
C ALA A 39 5.85 8.44 -7.65
N CYS A 40 5.79 7.18 -8.05
CA CYS A 40 5.66 6.76 -9.43
C CYS A 40 4.35 7.28 -10.05
N LEU A 41 3.24 7.12 -9.34
CA LEU A 41 1.92 7.58 -9.80
C LEU A 41 1.89 9.11 -9.92
N LYS A 42 2.48 9.83 -8.98
CA LYS A 42 2.59 11.29 -9.06
C LYS A 42 3.40 11.72 -10.28
N GLY A 43 4.49 11.02 -10.57
CA GLY A 43 5.31 11.28 -11.75
C GLY A 43 4.53 11.10 -13.04
N MET A 44 3.78 9.99 -13.16
CA MET A 44 2.93 9.75 -14.31
C MET A 44 1.86 10.82 -14.48
N TYR A 45 1.24 11.24 -13.38
CA TYR A 45 0.22 12.28 -13.38
C TYR A 45 0.79 13.59 -13.94
N THR A 46 2.00 13.93 -13.50
CA THR A 46 2.70 15.13 -13.98
C THR A 46 3.04 15.02 -15.47
N LEU A 47 3.54 13.86 -15.92
CA LEU A 47 3.88 13.64 -17.32
C LEU A 47 2.67 13.72 -18.25
N LEU A 48 1.49 13.38 -17.76
CA LEU A 48 0.26 13.52 -18.54
C LEU A 48 -0.24 14.96 -18.63
N GLY A 49 0.48 15.91 -18.03
CA GLY A 49 0.12 17.32 -18.07
C GLY A 49 -1.04 17.71 -17.17
N ALA A 50 -1.41 16.83 -16.24
CA ALA A 50 -2.53 17.07 -15.33
C ALA A 50 -2.16 17.92 -14.11
N GLY A 51 -0.91 18.37 -14.02
CA GLY A 51 -0.44 19.16 -12.89
C GLY A 51 -0.13 18.31 -11.67
N ARG A 52 -0.20 18.92 -10.49
CA ARG A 52 -0.01 18.19 -9.24
C ARG A 52 -1.35 17.61 -8.79
N PRO A 53 -1.42 16.31 -8.46
CA PRO A 53 -2.65 15.77 -7.91
C PRO A 53 -2.92 16.36 -6.52
N GLU A 54 -4.16 16.78 -6.29
CA GLU A 54 -4.61 17.16 -4.96
C GLU A 54 -5.10 15.92 -4.26
N ILE A 55 -4.37 15.49 -3.21
CA ILE A 55 -4.68 14.27 -2.50
C ILE A 55 -4.84 14.63 -1.02
N PRO A 56 -6.01 14.37 -0.43
CA PRO A 56 -6.17 14.61 0.99
C PRO A 56 -5.23 13.71 1.80
N ALA A 57 -4.68 14.27 2.86
CA ALA A 57 -3.84 13.50 3.76
C ALA A 57 -4.65 12.34 4.36
N PRO A 58 -4.01 11.18 4.62
CA PRO A 58 -4.70 10.08 5.28
C PRO A 58 -5.21 10.49 6.65
N GLN A 59 -6.35 9.94 7.04
CA GLN A 59 -6.85 10.12 8.39
C GLN A 59 -5.84 9.56 9.38
N PRO A 60 -5.64 10.20 10.54
CA PRO A 60 -4.79 9.63 11.57
C PRO A 60 -5.29 8.25 11.94
N LEU A 61 -4.35 7.30 12.09
CA LEU A 61 -4.72 5.97 12.55
C LEU A 61 -5.17 6.06 14.00
N ASP A 62 -6.36 5.57 14.27
CA ASP A 62 -6.83 5.43 15.63
C ASP A 62 -6.09 4.25 16.31
N ARG A 63 -6.44 3.97 17.55
CA ARG A 63 -5.86 2.85 18.29
C ARG A 63 -6.62 1.55 18.03
N ALA A 64 -7.13 1.39 16.83
CA ALA A 64 -7.84 0.19 16.45
C ALA A 64 -6.92 -1.02 16.57
N PRO A 65 -7.49 -2.22 16.78
CA PRO A 65 -6.71 -3.45 16.80
C PRO A 65 -5.91 -3.63 15.51
N ILE A 66 -4.70 -4.17 15.66
CA ILE A 66 -3.78 -4.38 14.52
C ILE A 66 -4.46 -5.21 13.43
N GLY A 67 -5.16 -6.29 13.82
CA GLY A 67 -5.83 -7.15 12.86
C GLY A 67 -6.89 -6.42 12.05
N LEU A 68 -7.63 -5.50 12.67
CA LEU A 68 -8.62 -4.70 11.97
C LEU A 68 -7.95 -3.76 10.95
N LEU A 69 -6.88 -3.09 11.36
CA LEU A 69 -6.14 -2.19 10.47
C LEU A 69 -5.53 -2.95 9.29
N LEU A 70 -4.97 -4.14 9.53
CA LEU A 70 -4.43 -4.98 8.46
C LEU A 70 -5.51 -5.43 7.48
N ARG A 71 -6.71 -5.76 7.97
CA ARG A 71 -7.83 -6.12 7.08
C ARG A 71 -8.26 -4.95 6.22
N ARG A 72 -8.25 -3.74 6.77
CA ARG A 72 -8.53 -2.53 5.97
C ARG A 72 -7.48 -2.34 4.88
N CYS A 73 -6.20 -2.53 5.23
CA CYS A 73 -5.12 -2.48 4.26
C CYS A 73 -5.29 -3.54 3.17
N TYR A 74 -5.67 -4.77 3.54
CA TYR A 74 -5.91 -5.84 2.58
C TYR A 74 -6.97 -5.44 1.55
N GLY A 75 -8.07 -4.83 2.00
CA GLY A 75 -9.11 -4.35 1.09
C GLY A 75 -8.60 -3.29 0.11
N ARG A 76 -7.78 -2.34 0.60
CA ARG A 76 -7.17 -1.33 -0.29
C ARG A 76 -6.18 -1.95 -1.26
N GLU A 77 -5.35 -2.89 -0.79
CA GLU A 77 -4.39 -3.60 -1.64
C GLU A 77 -5.10 -4.33 -2.79
N MET A 78 -6.20 -5.02 -2.49
CA MET A 78 -6.97 -5.74 -3.51
C MET A 78 -7.55 -4.77 -4.55
N ARG A 79 -8.01 -3.60 -4.12
CA ARG A 79 -8.51 -2.59 -5.07
C ARG A 79 -7.40 -2.02 -5.94
N CYS A 80 -6.25 -1.71 -5.35
CA CYS A 80 -5.09 -1.22 -6.10
C CYS A 80 -4.58 -2.28 -7.07
N LEU A 81 -4.50 -3.53 -6.64
CA LEU A 81 -4.11 -4.64 -7.49
C LEU A 81 -5.00 -4.72 -8.72
N ALA A 82 -6.32 -4.69 -8.55
CA ALA A 82 -7.25 -4.75 -9.67
C ALA A 82 -7.06 -3.58 -10.62
N GLN A 83 -6.82 -2.38 -10.10
CA GLN A 83 -6.58 -1.20 -10.92
C GLN A 83 -5.27 -1.29 -11.70
N TYR A 84 -4.20 -1.74 -11.06
CA TYR A 84 -2.90 -1.91 -11.75
C TYR A 84 -2.98 -3.00 -12.81
N GLU A 85 -3.64 -4.11 -12.52
CA GLU A 85 -3.82 -5.17 -13.51
C GLU A 85 -4.61 -4.69 -14.72
N SER A 86 -5.65 -3.89 -14.52
CA SER A 86 -6.44 -3.35 -15.62
C SER A 86 -5.66 -2.40 -16.52
N ARG A 87 -4.55 -1.85 -16.03
CA ARG A 87 -3.68 -0.93 -16.77
C ARG A 87 -2.40 -1.56 -17.28
N SER A 88 -2.20 -2.85 -17.03
CA SER A 88 -0.95 -3.53 -17.40
C SER A 88 -0.78 -3.68 -18.92
N SER A 89 -1.84 -3.47 -19.69
CA SER A 89 -1.79 -3.48 -21.15
C SER A 89 -1.55 -2.10 -21.76
N ASP A 90 -1.39 -1.06 -20.95
CA ASP A 90 -1.11 0.29 -21.43
C ASP A 90 0.20 0.29 -22.24
N PRO A 91 0.22 0.87 -23.49
CA PRO A 91 1.41 0.80 -24.35
C PRO A 91 2.63 1.51 -23.76
N GLU A 92 2.42 2.52 -22.91
CA GLU A 92 3.52 3.33 -22.39
C GLU A 92 3.93 2.88 -20.97
N TYR A 93 2.94 2.66 -20.09
CA TYR A 93 3.21 2.41 -18.67
C TYR A 93 2.82 1.01 -18.22
N GLY A 94 2.43 0.12 -19.14
CA GLY A 94 1.93 -1.20 -18.79
C GLY A 94 2.89 -2.02 -17.94
N GLN A 95 4.19 -1.97 -18.23
CA GLN A 95 5.20 -2.71 -17.48
C GLN A 95 5.33 -2.16 -16.04
N VAL A 96 5.22 -0.85 -15.88
CA VAL A 96 5.25 -0.24 -14.55
C VAL A 96 4.04 -0.70 -13.73
N PHE A 97 2.86 -0.66 -14.34
CA PHE A 97 1.64 -1.14 -13.66
C PHE A 97 1.72 -2.63 -13.33
N ALA A 98 2.26 -3.45 -14.24
CA ALA A 98 2.41 -4.89 -14.00
C ALA A 98 3.34 -5.15 -12.81
N ARG A 99 4.42 -4.39 -12.68
CA ARG A 99 5.36 -4.52 -11.56
C ARG A 99 4.71 -4.09 -10.25
N MET A 100 3.98 -2.98 -10.26
CA MET A 100 3.25 -2.54 -9.07
C MET A 100 2.18 -3.55 -8.66
N ALA A 101 1.48 -4.14 -9.62
CA ALA A 101 0.52 -5.20 -9.36
C ALA A 101 1.17 -6.40 -8.66
N GLN A 102 2.36 -6.78 -9.11
CA GLN A 102 3.10 -7.89 -8.50
C GLN A 102 3.46 -7.57 -7.04
N GLN A 103 3.86 -6.36 -6.75
CA GLN A 103 4.15 -5.94 -5.38
C GLN A 103 2.89 -5.91 -4.52
N GLU A 104 1.75 -5.49 -5.08
CA GLU A 104 0.48 -5.52 -4.34
C GLU A 104 0.06 -6.96 -4.00
N ARG A 105 0.26 -7.91 -4.92
CA ARG A 105 0.01 -9.34 -4.63
C ARG A 105 0.87 -9.82 -3.48
N GLU A 106 2.13 -9.44 -3.47
CA GLU A 106 3.06 -9.79 -2.40
C GLU A 106 2.60 -9.18 -1.06
N HIS A 107 2.14 -7.93 -1.07
CA HIS A 107 1.60 -7.30 0.13
C HIS A 107 0.37 -8.03 0.66
N CYS A 108 -0.53 -8.45 -0.23
CA CYS A 108 -1.69 -9.24 0.17
C CYS A 108 -1.27 -10.53 0.88
N ARG A 109 -0.29 -11.23 0.31
CA ARG A 109 0.25 -12.45 0.92
C ARG A 109 0.88 -12.16 2.29
N GLN A 110 1.65 -11.08 2.39
CA GLN A 110 2.31 -10.69 3.63
C GLN A 110 1.31 -10.30 4.71
N ILE A 111 0.22 -9.62 4.35
CA ILE A 111 -0.83 -9.29 5.31
C ILE A 111 -1.44 -10.57 5.89
N LEU A 112 -1.71 -11.56 5.05
CA LEU A 112 -2.26 -12.84 5.54
C LEU A 112 -1.29 -13.52 6.48
N GLU A 113 0.01 -13.52 6.18
CA GLU A 113 1.03 -14.05 7.07
C GLU A 113 1.08 -13.31 8.40
N LEU A 114 1.05 -11.96 8.35
CA LEU A 114 1.07 -11.15 9.55
C LEU A 114 -0.16 -11.40 10.43
N LEU A 115 -1.33 -11.55 9.83
CA LEU A 115 -2.55 -11.87 10.57
C LEU A 115 -2.43 -13.22 11.28
N GLY A 116 -1.71 -14.17 10.69
CA GLY A 116 -1.50 -15.48 11.29
C GLY A 116 -0.40 -15.52 12.36
N SER A 117 0.58 -14.61 12.28
CA SER A 117 1.75 -14.65 13.18
C SER A 117 1.67 -13.66 14.34
N LEU A 118 0.93 -12.56 14.19
CA LEU A 118 0.79 -11.57 15.26
C LEU A 118 -0.15 -12.08 16.34
N PRO A 119 0.11 -11.72 17.61
CA PRO A 119 -0.80 -12.12 18.68
C PRO A 119 -2.17 -11.49 18.51
N ALA A 120 -3.18 -12.14 19.08
CA ALA A 120 -4.53 -11.59 19.07
C ALA A 120 -4.54 -10.19 19.68
N ASP A 121 -5.29 -9.29 19.06
CA ASP A 121 -5.38 -7.92 19.51
C ASP A 121 -6.09 -7.81 20.87
N LYS A 122 -5.58 -6.90 21.65
CA LYS A 122 -6.10 -6.63 22.97
C LYS A 122 -6.74 -5.26 23.02
#